data_ebd06888c3550f0deca0d9dfaa1ae1cc
#
_entry.id   ebd06888c3550f0deca0d9dfaa1ae1cc
#
_cell.length_a   1.000
_cell.length_b   1.000
_cell.length_c   1.000
_cell.angle_alpha   90.00
_cell.angle_beta   90.00
_cell.angle_gamma   90.00
#
_symmetry.space_group_name_H-M   'P 1'
#
loop_
_entity.id
_entity.type
_entity.pdbx_description
1 polymer ?
#
loop_
_entity_poly.entity_id
_entity_poly.type
_entity_poly.pdbx_seq_one_letter_code
_entity_poly.pdbx_strand_id
1 'polypeptide(L)'
;FAVAPGPMGLSKAGFGALSAALGVGALAGTWLAVPAERRLGRVRTLVLSVVVNAAGLVVPVITALPVPIGASWLATGAAIVLWNVVTVSLRQRITPDRLLGRMNASYRLVGWGTMPLGALLGGILAEALGLRGAFLAAAVVTLATLAGFRFVTEDAIARAEAAEAATG
;
A
#
# COMPACT_ATOMS: atom_id res chain seq x y z
N PHE A 1 15.29 15.18 -1.56
CA PHE A 1 14.85 15.01 -2.95
C PHE A 1 13.84 16.09 -3.36
N ALA A 2 12.73 16.25 -2.65
CA ALA A 2 11.65 17.14 -3.05
C ALA A 2 11.90 18.61 -2.75
N VAL A 3 12.49 18.94 -1.60
CA VAL A 3 12.73 20.32 -1.15
C VAL A 3 14.11 20.79 -1.59
N ALA A 4 14.24 22.10 -1.94
CA ALA A 4 15.53 22.70 -2.29
C ALA A 4 16.56 22.52 -1.13
N PRO A 5 17.83 22.18 -1.44
CA PRO A 5 18.47 22.10 -2.76
C PRO A 5 18.27 20.78 -3.53
N GLY A 6 17.25 20.00 -3.24
CA GLY A 6 17.00 18.70 -3.89
C GLY A 6 16.60 18.83 -5.37
N PRO A 7 16.59 17.71 -6.13
CA PRO A 7 16.35 17.68 -7.58
C PRO A 7 15.00 18.28 -8.03
N MET A 8 13.98 18.25 -7.18
CA MET A 8 12.67 18.84 -7.49
C MET A 8 12.63 20.35 -7.23
N GLY A 9 13.53 20.89 -6.40
CA GLY A 9 13.61 22.34 -6.11
C GLY A 9 12.34 22.97 -5.52
N LEU A 10 11.46 22.18 -4.88
CA LEU A 10 10.20 22.68 -4.35
C LEU A 10 10.39 23.56 -3.13
N SER A 11 9.52 24.57 -2.99
CA SER A 11 9.34 25.27 -1.73
C SER A 11 8.70 24.35 -0.69
N LYS A 12 8.76 24.73 0.60
CA LYS A 12 8.07 23.99 1.68
C LYS A 12 6.56 23.87 1.42
N ALA A 13 5.94 24.92 0.90
CA ALA A 13 4.52 24.91 0.50
C ALA A 13 4.26 23.96 -0.67
N GLY A 14 5.15 23.94 -1.68
CA GLY A 14 5.06 23.01 -2.81
C GLY A 14 5.16 21.55 -2.36
N PHE A 15 6.04 21.24 -1.41
CA PHE A 15 6.11 19.90 -0.81
C PHE A 15 4.84 19.56 -0.03
N GLY A 16 4.27 20.51 0.72
CA GLY A 16 2.99 20.34 1.40
C GLY A 16 1.85 20.03 0.43
N ALA A 17 1.76 20.75 -0.69
CA ALA A 17 0.78 20.49 -1.74
C ALA A 17 0.96 19.11 -2.37
N LEU A 18 2.21 18.70 -2.62
CA LEU A 18 2.52 17.36 -3.12
C LEU A 18 2.07 16.28 -2.12
N SER A 19 2.35 16.48 -0.83
CA SER A 19 1.93 15.56 0.23
C SER A 19 0.40 15.49 0.38
N ALA A 20 -0.30 16.61 0.13
CA ALA A 20 -1.76 16.65 0.14
C ALA A 20 -2.36 15.76 -0.96
N ALA A 21 -1.68 15.55 -2.09
CA ALA A 21 -2.14 14.65 -3.14
C ALA A 21 -2.34 13.22 -2.62
N LEU A 22 -1.46 12.73 -1.73
CA LEU A 22 -1.63 11.42 -1.09
C LEU A 22 -2.93 11.37 -0.26
N GLY A 23 -3.21 12.42 0.51
CA GLY A 23 -4.42 12.53 1.32
C GLY A 23 -5.70 12.59 0.48
N VAL A 24 -5.68 13.39 -0.60
CA VAL A 24 -6.80 13.45 -1.57
C VAL A 24 -7.02 12.08 -2.22
N GLY A 25 -5.93 11.40 -2.60
CA GLY A 25 -5.99 10.04 -3.10
C GLY A 25 -6.61 9.06 -2.10
N ALA A 26 -6.24 9.16 -0.82
CA ALA A 26 -6.82 8.35 0.23
C ALA A 26 -8.33 8.58 0.39
N LEU A 27 -8.79 9.84 0.33
CA LEU A 27 -10.22 10.16 0.31
C LEU A 27 -10.92 9.56 -0.91
N ALA A 28 -10.35 9.70 -2.11
CA ALA A 28 -10.89 9.08 -3.32
C ALA A 28 -10.94 7.54 -3.18
N GLY A 29 -9.94 6.94 -2.56
CA GLY A 29 -9.87 5.50 -2.29
C GLY A 29 -11.04 4.99 -1.46
N THR A 30 -11.56 5.77 -0.50
CA THR A 30 -12.75 5.37 0.29
C THR A 30 -13.99 5.23 -0.59
N TRP A 31 -14.19 6.12 -1.54
CA TRP A 31 -15.31 6.07 -2.47
C TRP A 31 -15.15 4.95 -3.52
N LEU A 32 -13.90 4.65 -3.89
CA LEU A 32 -13.58 3.63 -4.89
C LEU A 32 -13.56 2.20 -4.31
N ALA A 33 -13.42 2.02 -3.00
CA ALA A 33 -13.22 0.70 -2.40
C ALA A 33 -14.36 -0.27 -2.72
N VAL A 34 -15.61 0.11 -2.46
CA VAL A 34 -16.78 -0.74 -2.71
C VAL A 34 -16.98 -1.04 -4.19
N PRO A 35 -16.98 -0.05 -5.12
CA PRO A 35 -17.12 -0.33 -6.54
C PRO A 35 -15.94 -1.14 -7.11
N ALA A 36 -14.72 -0.94 -6.62
CA ALA A 36 -13.56 -1.73 -7.05
C ALA A 36 -13.72 -3.20 -6.63
N GLU A 37 -14.06 -3.48 -5.36
CA GLU A 37 -14.29 -4.84 -4.88
C GLU A 37 -15.43 -5.53 -5.65
N ARG A 38 -16.53 -4.83 -5.93
CA ARG A 38 -17.67 -5.38 -6.65
C ARG A 38 -17.37 -5.71 -8.13
N ARG A 39 -16.54 -4.87 -8.80
CA ARG A 39 -16.26 -5.04 -10.24
C ARG A 39 -15.07 -5.96 -10.53
N LEU A 40 -14.05 -5.89 -9.71
CA LEU A 40 -12.78 -6.60 -9.92
C LEU A 40 -12.67 -7.88 -9.09
N GLY A 41 -13.43 -7.98 -8.01
CA GLY A 41 -13.21 -8.99 -6.98
C GLY A 41 -12.12 -8.57 -5.98
N ARG A 42 -12.00 -9.30 -4.88
CA ARG A 42 -11.08 -8.96 -3.77
C ARG A 42 -9.62 -9.13 -4.16
N VAL A 43 -9.29 -10.28 -4.72
CA VAL A 43 -7.90 -10.62 -5.08
C VAL A 43 -7.35 -9.63 -6.11
N ARG A 44 -8.11 -9.34 -7.16
CA ARG A 44 -7.67 -8.38 -8.19
C ARG A 44 -7.54 -6.97 -7.64
N THR A 45 -8.42 -6.54 -6.73
CA THR A 45 -8.31 -5.22 -6.08
C THR A 45 -7.04 -5.14 -5.24
N LEU A 46 -6.67 -6.19 -4.50
CA LEU A 46 -5.42 -6.25 -3.74
C LEU A 46 -4.20 -6.23 -4.67
N VAL A 47 -4.20 -7.03 -5.73
CA VAL A 47 -3.11 -7.05 -6.73
C VAL A 47 -2.95 -5.67 -7.37
N LEU A 48 -4.05 -5.04 -7.79
CA LEU A 48 -4.02 -3.69 -8.36
C LEU A 48 -3.43 -2.68 -7.36
N SER A 49 -3.80 -2.75 -6.09
CA SER A 49 -3.26 -1.87 -5.04
C SER A 49 -1.74 -2.03 -4.89
N VAL A 50 -1.22 -3.26 -4.94
CA VAL A 50 0.23 -3.51 -4.88
C VAL A 50 0.94 -2.95 -6.12
N VAL A 51 0.39 -3.17 -7.31
CA VAL A 51 0.96 -2.68 -8.57
C VAL A 51 1.00 -1.16 -8.61
N VAL A 52 -0.10 -0.50 -8.23
CA VAL A 52 -0.16 0.98 -8.17
C VAL A 52 0.84 1.52 -7.15
N ASN A 53 0.96 0.87 -6.00
CA ASN A 53 1.94 1.26 -4.96
C ASN A 53 3.37 1.15 -5.47
N ALA A 54 3.72 0.02 -6.12
CA ALA A 54 5.04 -0.19 -6.72
C ALA A 54 5.33 0.83 -7.84
N ALA A 55 4.36 1.11 -8.70
CA ALA A 55 4.49 2.13 -9.74
C ALA A 55 4.73 3.53 -9.13
N GLY A 56 4.04 3.86 -8.02
CA GLY A 56 4.26 5.09 -7.27
C GLY A 56 5.69 5.25 -6.75
N LEU A 57 6.35 4.15 -6.39
CA LEU A 57 7.75 4.14 -5.99
C LEU A 57 8.73 4.28 -7.17
N VAL A 58 8.34 3.85 -8.37
CA VAL A 58 9.18 3.95 -9.56
C VAL A 58 9.15 5.37 -10.16
N VAL A 59 8.03 6.07 -10.09
CA VAL A 59 7.90 7.41 -10.70
C VAL A 59 9.00 8.40 -10.25
N PRO A 60 9.38 8.53 -8.97
CA PRO A 60 10.48 9.42 -8.55
C PRO A 60 11.86 9.00 -9.05
N VAL A 61 12.02 7.77 -9.53
CA VAL A 61 13.27 7.27 -10.11
C VAL A 61 13.46 7.82 -11.52
N ILE A 62 12.37 7.85 -12.30
CA ILE A 62 12.40 8.22 -13.72
C ILE A 62 12.21 9.73 -13.95
N THR A 63 11.59 10.44 -13.01
CA THR A 63 11.35 11.88 -13.15
C THR A 63 11.46 12.62 -11.82
N ALA A 64 11.89 13.89 -11.89
CA ALA A 64 11.85 14.84 -10.79
C ALA A 64 10.74 15.89 -10.96
N LEU A 65 9.87 15.73 -11.96
CA LEU A 65 8.78 16.68 -12.19
C LEU A 65 7.68 16.54 -11.11
N PRO A 66 7.20 17.63 -10.53
CA PRO A 66 6.20 17.60 -9.45
C PRO A 66 4.87 16.97 -9.86
N VAL A 67 4.41 17.23 -11.10
CA VAL A 67 3.10 16.79 -11.58
C VAL A 67 2.99 15.26 -11.67
N PRO A 68 3.90 14.54 -12.36
CA PRO A 68 3.86 13.07 -12.38
C PRO A 68 3.98 12.45 -10.98
N ILE A 69 4.84 13.00 -10.13
CA ILE A 69 5.00 12.53 -8.76
C ILE A 69 3.72 12.76 -7.95
N GLY A 70 3.10 13.93 -8.06
CA GLY A 70 1.83 14.22 -7.40
C GLY A 70 0.70 13.29 -7.86
N ALA A 71 0.60 13.03 -9.16
CA ALA A 71 -0.36 12.09 -9.71
C ALA A 71 -0.12 10.65 -9.19
N SER A 72 1.14 10.22 -9.12
CA SER A 72 1.48 8.91 -8.56
C SER A 72 1.16 8.80 -7.07
N TRP A 73 1.38 9.86 -6.29
CA TRP A 73 1.05 9.90 -4.87
C TRP A 73 -0.47 9.88 -4.63
N LEU A 74 -1.23 10.57 -5.47
CA LEU A 74 -2.69 10.50 -5.44
C LEU A 74 -3.17 9.07 -5.69
N ALA A 75 -2.66 8.39 -6.72
CA ALA A 75 -2.99 7.01 -7.02
C ALA A 75 -2.56 6.07 -5.88
N THR A 76 -1.36 6.27 -5.31
CA THR A 76 -0.85 5.52 -4.16
C THR A 76 -1.74 5.69 -2.93
N GLY A 77 -2.19 6.90 -2.63
CA GLY A 77 -3.11 7.17 -1.53
C GLY A 77 -4.41 6.37 -1.68
N ALA A 78 -5.00 6.37 -2.86
CA ALA A 78 -6.18 5.55 -3.15
C ALA A 78 -5.90 4.05 -2.99
N ALA A 79 -4.78 3.56 -3.53
CA ALA A 79 -4.39 2.15 -3.45
C ALA A 79 -4.18 1.67 -2.00
N ILE A 80 -3.58 2.50 -1.13
CA ILE A 80 -3.41 2.20 0.29
C ILE A 80 -4.76 1.99 0.97
N VAL A 81 -5.74 2.85 0.69
CA VAL A 81 -7.08 2.72 1.28
C VAL A 81 -7.81 1.50 0.73
N LEU A 82 -7.76 1.24 -0.59
CA LEU A 82 -8.33 0.03 -1.16
C LEU A 82 -7.78 -1.23 -0.50
N TRP A 83 -6.45 -1.31 -0.37
CA TRP A 83 -5.79 -2.41 0.34
C TRP A 83 -6.31 -2.56 1.77
N ASN A 84 -6.36 -1.47 2.54
CA ASN A 84 -6.80 -1.51 3.92
C ASN A 84 -8.26 -1.96 4.05
N VAL A 85 -9.17 -1.40 3.24
CA VAL A 85 -10.59 -1.76 3.29
C VAL A 85 -10.79 -3.23 2.99
N VAL A 86 -10.20 -3.74 1.90
CA VAL A 86 -10.37 -5.15 1.51
C VAL A 86 -9.74 -6.09 2.54
N THR A 87 -8.52 -5.81 3.02
CA THR A 87 -7.86 -6.68 4.00
C THR A 87 -8.52 -6.67 5.36
N VAL A 88 -9.06 -5.53 5.81
CA VAL A 88 -9.80 -5.46 7.08
C VAL A 88 -11.12 -6.20 6.96
N SER A 89 -11.90 -5.96 5.89
CA SER A 89 -13.15 -6.67 5.65
C SER A 89 -12.95 -8.17 5.57
N LEU A 90 -11.91 -8.63 4.86
CA LEU A 90 -11.60 -10.06 4.74
C LEU A 90 -11.29 -10.67 6.10
N ARG A 91 -10.42 -10.03 6.89
CA ARG A 91 -10.09 -10.52 8.24
C ARG A 91 -11.32 -10.64 9.15
N GLN A 92 -12.21 -9.67 9.10
CA GLN A 92 -13.44 -9.68 9.90
C GLN A 92 -14.39 -10.81 9.50
N ARG A 93 -14.36 -11.26 8.24
CA ARG A 93 -15.23 -12.34 7.75
C ARG A 93 -14.71 -13.74 8.04
N ILE A 94 -13.37 -13.91 8.11
CA ILE A 94 -12.74 -15.22 8.29
C ILE A 94 -12.22 -15.46 9.71
N THR A 95 -12.46 -14.52 10.64
CA THR A 95 -11.96 -14.63 12.02
C THR A 95 -13.13 -14.64 13.00
N PRO A 96 -13.24 -15.68 13.86
CA PRO A 96 -14.23 -15.72 14.92
C PRO A 96 -14.21 -14.46 15.78
N ASP A 97 -15.37 -13.95 16.18
CA ASP A 97 -15.50 -12.70 16.97
C ASP A 97 -14.62 -12.70 18.22
N ARG A 98 -14.55 -13.84 18.91
CA ARG A 98 -13.71 -14.03 20.12
C ARG A 98 -12.21 -13.84 19.87
N LEU A 99 -11.74 -13.98 18.62
CA LEU A 99 -10.33 -13.89 18.23
C LEU A 99 -9.99 -12.57 17.52
N LEU A 100 -10.97 -11.77 17.07
CA LEU A 100 -10.76 -10.54 16.32
C LEU A 100 -9.81 -9.57 17.02
N GLY A 101 -9.95 -9.40 18.34
CA GLY A 101 -9.07 -8.54 19.13
C GLY A 101 -7.61 -8.99 19.08
N ARG A 102 -7.36 -10.28 19.29
CA ARG A 102 -6.00 -10.87 19.25
C ARG A 102 -5.40 -10.80 17.85
N MET A 103 -6.19 -11.13 16.84
CA MET A 103 -5.79 -11.06 15.43
C MET A 103 -5.38 -9.62 15.04
N ASN A 104 -6.21 -8.63 15.38
CA ASN A 104 -5.89 -7.23 15.11
C ASN A 104 -4.67 -6.74 15.88
N ALA A 105 -4.49 -7.14 17.13
CA ALA A 105 -3.31 -6.79 17.93
C ALA A 105 -2.04 -7.37 17.30
N SER A 106 -2.05 -8.63 16.92
CA SER A 106 -0.91 -9.30 16.26
C SER A 106 -0.58 -8.64 14.90
N TYR A 107 -1.58 -8.35 14.09
CA TYR A 107 -1.40 -7.69 12.82
C TYR A 107 -0.79 -6.28 12.99
N ARG A 108 -1.29 -5.51 13.95
CA ARG A 108 -0.75 -4.18 14.26
C ARG A 108 0.66 -4.27 14.80
N LEU A 109 0.95 -5.23 15.68
CA LEU A 109 2.30 -5.43 16.23
C LEU A 109 3.31 -5.71 15.11
N VAL A 110 2.99 -6.62 14.20
CA VAL A 110 3.87 -6.92 13.05
C VAL A 110 3.96 -5.73 12.12
N GLY A 111 2.83 -5.14 11.69
CA GLY A 111 2.82 -4.03 10.74
C GLY A 111 3.55 -2.79 11.25
N TRP A 112 3.28 -2.37 12.48
CA TRP A 112 3.91 -1.18 13.07
C TRP A 112 5.31 -1.49 13.63
N GLY A 113 5.52 -2.70 14.16
CA GLY A 113 6.82 -3.13 14.69
C GLY A 113 7.89 -3.26 13.62
N THR A 114 7.52 -3.53 12.36
CA THR A 114 8.47 -3.59 11.24
C THR A 114 8.78 -2.21 10.62
N MET A 115 8.01 -1.15 10.94
CA MET A 115 8.27 0.20 10.41
C MET A 115 9.68 0.73 10.72
N PRO A 116 10.19 0.66 11.98
CA PRO A 116 11.55 1.11 12.27
C PRO A 116 12.61 0.33 11.49
N LEU A 117 12.41 -0.97 11.32
CA LEU A 117 13.32 -1.82 10.53
C LEU A 117 13.31 -1.40 9.05
N GLY A 118 12.12 -1.14 8.50
CA GLY A 118 11.97 -0.61 7.15
C GLY A 118 12.65 0.74 6.96
N ALA A 119 12.50 1.65 7.92
CA ALA A 119 13.15 2.95 7.89
C ALA A 119 14.69 2.85 7.95
N LEU A 120 15.21 1.98 8.82
CA LEU A 120 16.65 1.72 8.93
C LEU A 120 17.22 1.14 7.63
N LEU A 121 16.59 0.10 7.11
CA LEU A 121 17.00 -0.53 5.83
C LEU A 121 16.90 0.45 4.67
N GLY A 122 15.83 1.25 4.61
CA GLY A 122 15.67 2.30 3.61
C GLY A 122 16.77 3.36 3.69
N GLY A 123 17.18 3.76 4.89
CA GLY A 123 18.30 4.68 5.11
C GLY A 123 19.63 4.09 4.63
N ILE A 124 19.96 2.87 5.01
CA ILE A 124 21.17 2.15 4.58
C ILE A 124 21.21 2.01 3.06
N LEU A 125 20.09 1.61 2.44
CA LEU A 125 19.99 1.49 0.98
C LEU A 125 20.14 2.86 0.29
N ALA A 126 19.57 3.92 0.86
CA ALA A 126 19.71 5.25 0.31
C ALA A 126 21.15 5.78 0.40
N GLU A 127 21.88 5.44 1.44
CA GLU A 127 23.29 5.77 1.60
C GLU A 127 24.17 4.98 0.61
N ALA A 128 23.92 3.67 0.46
CA ALA A 128 24.72 2.79 -0.38
C ALA A 128 24.44 2.91 -1.88
N LEU A 129 23.17 3.05 -2.28
CA LEU A 129 22.71 3.01 -3.67
C LEU A 129 22.15 4.37 -4.16
N GLY A 130 22.18 5.36 -3.30
CA GLY A 130 21.48 6.61 -3.53
C GLY A 130 19.95 6.48 -3.40
N LEU A 131 19.26 7.62 -3.32
CA LEU A 131 17.83 7.66 -3.08
C LEU A 131 17.01 6.94 -4.18
N ARG A 132 17.44 7.04 -5.44
CA ARG A 132 16.79 6.33 -6.56
C ARG A 132 16.92 4.81 -6.43
N GLY A 133 18.08 4.32 -6.01
CA GLY A 133 18.31 2.91 -5.74
C GLY A 133 17.43 2.37 -4.61
N ALA A 134 17.27 3.15 -3.54
CA ALA A 134 16.37 2.80 -2.44
C ALA A 134 14.90 2.71 -2.89
N PHE A 135 14.42 3.65 -3.72
CA PHE A 135 13.07 3.58 -4.30
C PHE A 135 12.88 2.35 -5.19
N LEU A 136 13.87 2.00 -6.02
CA LEU A 136 13.81 0.79 -6.86
C LEU A 136 13.78 -0.47 -6.00
N ALA A 137 14.63 -0.56 -4.97
CA ALA A 137 14.63 -1.69 -4.05
C ALA A 137 13.27 -1.84 -3.36
N ALA A 138 12.68 -0.75 -2.87
CA ALA A 138 11.36 -0.75 -2.28
C ALA A 138 10.26 -1.19 -3.28
N ALA A 139 10.34 -0.76 -4.55
CA ALA A 139 9.41 -1.18 -5.58
C ALA A 139 9.53 -2.69 -5.87
N VAL A 140 10.74 -3.22 -5.95
CA VAL A 140 11.00 -4.66 -6.15
C VAL A 140 10.44 -5.47 -4.98
N VAL A 141 10.71 -5.06 -3.73
CA VAL A 141 10.17 -5.72 -2.54
C VAL A 141 8.64 -5.69 -2.54
N THR A 142 8.04 -4.55 -2.90
CA THR A 142 6.58 -4.42 -3.02
C THR A 142 6.03 -5.36 -4.08
N LEU A 143 6.65 -5.45 -5.26
CA LEU A 143 6.23 -6.38 -6.31
C LEU A 143 6.45 -7.85 -5.93
N ALA A 144 7.50 -8.15 -5.16
CA ALA A 144 7.75 -9.52 -4.68
C ALA A 144 6.60 -10.06 -3.82
N THR A 145 5.83 -9.18 -3.16
CA THR A 145 4.63 -9.61 -2.42
C THR A 145 3.58 -10.24 -3.33
N LEU A 146 3.57 -9.90 -4.64
CA LEU A 146 2.67 -10.52 -5.61
C LEU A 146 2.90 -12.04 -5.74
N ALA A 147 4.10 -12.53 -5.47
CA ALA A 147 4.37 -13.97 -5.46
C ALA A 147 3.53 -14.72 -4.41
N GLY A 148 3.14 -14.05 -3.33
CA GLY A 148 2.24 -14.59 -2.31
C GLY A 148 0.79 -14.75 -2.80
N PHE A 149 0.36 -13.94 -3.76
CA PHE A 149 -1.02 -13.97 -4.26
C PHE A 149 -1.36 -15.23 -5.07
N ARG A 150 -0.36 -16.00 -5.52
CA ARG A 150 -0.60 -17.32 -6.13
C ARG A 150 -1.33 -18.29 -5.19
N PHE A 151 -1.23 -18.05 -3.88
CA PHE A 151 -1.91 -18.86 -2.85
C PHE A 151 -3.23 -18.24 -2.37
N VAL A 152 -3.47 -16.98 -2.71
CA VAL A 152 -4.67 -16.23 -2.31
C VAL A 152 -5.59 -16.16 -3.50
N THR A 153 -6.51 -17.12 -3.60
CA THR A 153 -7.52 -17.18 -4.66
C THR A 153 -8.90 -16.86 -4.10
N GLU A 154 -9.82 -16.43 -4.96
CA GLU A 154 -11.22 -16.18 -4.56
C GLU A 154 -11.86 -17.45 -3.98
N ASP A 155 -11.53 -18.64 -4.53
CA ASP A 155 -12.01 -19.92 -4.02
C ASP A 155 -11.45 -20.26 -2.62
N ALA A 156 -10.19 -19.89 -2.34
CA ALA A 156 -9.61 -20.09 -1.02
C ALA A 156 -10.29 -19.17 0.02
N ILE A 157 -10.59 -17.94 -0.36
CA ILE A 157 -11.33 -16.99 0.46
C ILE A 157 -12.75 -17.50 0.73
N ALA A 158 -13.47 -17.93 -0.32
CA ALA A 158 -14.84 -18.45 -0.19
C ALA A 158 -14.91 -19.69 0.72
N ARG A 159 -13.93 -20.59 0.63
CA ARG A 159 -13.84 -21.76 1.52
C ARG A 159 -13.61 -21.37 2.97
N ALA A 160 -12.76 -20.38 3.23
CA ALA A 160 -12.50 -19.89 4.57
C ALA A 160 -13.75 -19.22 5.20
N GLU A 161 -14.48 -18.42 4.41
CA GLU A 161 -15.75 -17.81 4.85
C GLU A 161 -16.83 -18.87 5.14
N ALA A 162 -16.94 -19.92 4.30
CA ALA A 162 -17.89 -21.00 4.51
C ALA A 162 -17.56 -21.83 5.75
N ALA A 163 -16.28 -22.09 6.03
CA ALA A 163 -15.85 -22.80 7.22
C ALA A 163 -16.19 -22.04 8.51
N GLU A 164 -16.01 -20.71 8.52
CA GLU A 164 -16.37 -19.86 9.66
C GLU A 164 -17.88 -19.85 9.89
N ALA A 165 -18.68 -19.70 8.84
CA ALA A 165 -20.14 -19.71 8.92
C ALA A 165 -20.71 -21.05 9.46
N ALA A 166 -19.96 -22.16 9.33
CA ALA A 166 -20.38 -23.46 9.83
C ALA A 166 -20.03 -23.68 11.31
N THR A 167 -19.19 -22.85 11.91
CA THR A 167 -18.69 -22.98 13.30
C THR A 167 -19.24 -21.93 14.25
N GLY A 168 -19.89 -20.88 13.76
CA GLY A 168 -20.54 -19.81 14.53
C GLY A 168 -22.02 -20.03 14.63
#